data_6d22515bfe9428c5171e0519d1eb1e35
#
_entry.id   6d22515bfe9428c5171e0519d1eb1e35
#
_cell.length_a   1.000
_cell.length_b   1.000
_cell.length_c   1.000
_cell.angle_alpha   90.00
_cell.angle_beta   90.00
_cell.angle_gamma   90.00
#
_symmetry.space_group_name_H-M   'P 1'
#
loop_
_entity.id
_entity.type
_entity.pdbx_description
1 polymer ?
#
loop_
_entity_poly.entity_id
_entity_poly.type
_entity_poly.pdbx_seq_one_letter_code
_entity_poly.pdbx_strand_id
1 'polypeptide(L)'
;MALASIADIRRRELIQTAFEVIKRDGLQFATVAKIEKQGGASKGTLHKYFKNKEELAQASLRHALDLRRQDFLERLRFAHTPSERLWASIALHLHPKYLEPGFSRAWVSLIAEGTEKKPYARIIKALYGRDRSNLLYSLRMLLHRTDVTNTASALQLFFDGCRYRAGFMKRKSSARQEAHDLLHYLKHNAPLFDASVATQEIETWPESR
;
A
#
# COMPACT_ATOMS: atom_id res chain seq x y z
N MET A 1 10.75 -13.16 -23.91
CA MET A 1 11.06 -12.20 -22.82
C MET A 1 12.56 -11.95 -22.84
N ALA A 2 12.98 -10.70 -23.02
CA ALA A 2 14.41 -10.35 -22.93
C ALA A 2 14.90 -10.60 -21.49
N LEU A 3 16.07 -11.21 -21.35
CA LEU A 3 16.74 -11.39 -20.06
C LEU A 3 17.09 -10.01 -19.50
N ALA A 4 16.74 -9.77 -18.23
CA ALA A 4 17.09 -8.52 -17.56
C ALA A 4 18.62 -8.38 -17.51
N SER A 5 19.16 -7.22 -17.85
CA SER A 5 20.58 -6.96 -17.77
C SER A 5 21.06 -6.99 -16.32
N ILE A 6 22.37 -7.27 -16.10
CA ILE A 6 22.99 -7.20 -14.76
C ILE A 6 22.74 -5.80 -14.13
N ALA A 7 22.77 -4.76 -14.94
CA ALA A 7 22.50 -3.39 -14.50
C ALA A 7 21.04 -3.23 -14.01
N ASP A 8 20.06 -3.82 -14.70
CA ASP A 8 18.65 -3.78 -14.30
C ASP A 8 18.39 -4.57 -13.01
N ILE A 9 19.06 -5.71 -12.85
CA ILE A 9 18.98 -6.51 -11.62
C ILE A 9 19.53 -5.67 -10.47
N ARG A 10 20.73 -5.11 -10.63
CA ARG A 10 21.36 -4.29 -9.59
C ARG A 10 20.55 -3.05 -9.24
N ARG A 11 19.98 -2.39 -10.23
CA ARG A 11 19.10 -1.24 -10.01
C ARG A 11 17.87 -1.62 -9.17
N ARG A 12 17.25 -2.76 -9.44
CA ARG A 12 16.10 -3.27 -8.65
C ARG A 12 16.50 -3.60 -7.21
N GLU A 13 17.64 -4.24 -6.98
CA GLU A 13 18.15 -4.52 -5.64
C GLU A 13 18.35 -3.25 -4.82
N LEU A 14 18.91 -2.21 -5.44
CA LEU A 14 19.12 -0.91 -4.78
C LEU A 14 17.79 -0.22 -4.44
N ILE A 15 16.77 -0.34 -5.30
CA ILE A 15 15.42 0.17 -5.02
C ILE A 15 14.80 -0.55 -3.83
N GLN A 16 14.87 -1.88 -3.79
CA GLN A 16 14.37 -2.71 -2.68
C GLN A 16 15.07 -2.35 -1.38
N THR A 17 16.41 -2.28 -1.41
CA THR A 17 17.23 -1.89 -0.25
C THR A 17 16.85 -0.49 0.24
N ALA A 18 16.68 0.47 -0.67
CA ALA A 18 16.28 1.83 -0.31
C ALA A 18 14.91 1.86 0.36
N PHE A 19 13.95 1.08 -0.15
CA PHE A 19 12.64 0.97 0.46
C PHE A 19 12.70 0.38 1.87
N GLU A 20 13.49 -0.67 2.09
CA GLU A 20 13.69 -1.25 3.43
C GLU A 20 14.37 -0.26 4.41
N VAL A 21 15.34 0.52 3.94
CA VAL A 21 15.95 1.59 4.76
C VAL A 21 14.91 2.66 5.10
N ILE A 22 14.07 3.07 4.14
CA ILE A 22 13.00 4.05 4.37
C ILE A 22 11.97 3.52 5.39
N LYS A 23 11.59 2.26 5.29
CA LYS A 23 10.69 1.60 6.25
C LYS A 23 11.26 1.62 7.67
N ARG A 24 12.53 1.29 7.82
CA ARG A 24 13.19 1.20 9.12
C ARG A 24 13.49 2.56 9.73
N ASP A 25 14.12 3.45 8.96
CA ASP A 25 14.69 4.69 9.46
C ASP A 25 13.81 5.91 9.19
N GLY A 26 12.87 5.83 8.24
CA GLY A 26 12.11 6.96 7.71
C GLY A 26 12.80 7.62 6.51
N LEU A 27 12.02 8.33 5.68
CA LEU A 27 12.50 8.92 4.44
C LEU A 27 13.61 9.97 4.64
N GLN A 28 13.51 10.77 5.69
CA GLN A 28 14.50 11.82 5.98
C GLN A 28 15.86 11.23 6.32
N PHE A 29 15.88 10.14 7.07
CA PHE A 29 17.10 9.49 7.58
C PHE A 29 17.66 8.40 6.66
N ALA A 30 16.98 8.08 5.56
CA ALA A 30 17.45 7.17 4.52
C ALA A 30 18.52 7.86 3.67
N THR A 31 19.78 7.82 4.11
CA THR A 31 20.92 8.44 3.39
C THR A 31 21.48 7.48 2.33
N VAL A 32 22.12 8.04 1.28
CA VAL A 32 22.83 7.27 0.24
C VAL A 32 23.82 6.29 0.88
N ALA A 33 24.61 6.73 1.84
CA ALA A 33 25.60 5.90 2.51
C ALA A 33 24.99 4.70 3.26
N LYS A 34 23.83 4.89 3.93
CA LYS A 34 23.12 3.79 4.60
C LYS A 34 22.60 2.77 3.60
N ILE A 35 22.06 3.24 2.47
CA ILE A 35 21.50 2.38 1.42
C ILE A 35 22.63 1.58 0.74
N GLU A 36 23.75 2.21 0.41
CA GLU A 36 24.93 1.55 -0.15
C GLU A 36 25.48 0.48 0.81
N LYS A 37 25.63 0.83 2.08
CA LYS A 37 26.10 -0.10 3.12
C LYS A 37 25.17 -1.31 3.25
N GLN A 38 23.87 -1.09 3.32
CA GLN A 38 22.90 -2.18 3.48
C GLN A 38 22.80 -3.04 2.21
N GLY A 39 22.95 -2.44 1.02
CA GLY A 39 22.92 -3.16 -0.26
C GLY A 39 24.24 -3.80 -0.66
N GLY A 40 25.25 -3.80 0.22
CA GLY A 40 26.59 -4.34 -0.11
C GLY A 40 27.23 -3.63 -1.32
N ALA A 41 26.93 -2.34 -1.51
CA ALA A 41 27.45 -1.55 -2.61
C ALA A 41 28.61 -0.66 -2.16
N SER A 42 29.60 -0.47 -3.04
CA SER A 42 30.69 0.46 -2.80
C SER A 42 30.20 1.91 -2.83
N LYS A 43 30.91 2.80 -2.14
CA LYS A 43 30.64 4.25 -2.13
C LYS A 43 30.55 4.79 -3.56
N GLY A 44 29.50 5.55 -3.84
CA GLY A 44 29.24 6.13 -5.17
C GLY A 44 28.51 5.20 -6.14
N THR A 45 28.22 3.96 -5.76
CA THR A 45 27.48 3.03 -6.63
C THR A 45 26.08 3.55 -6.98
N LEU A 46 25.37 4.14 -6.00
CA LEU A 46 24.04 4.68 -6.25
C LEU A 46 24.00 5.75 -7.35
N HIS A 47 25.02 6.59 -7.44
CA HIS A 47 25.11 7.64 -8.46
C HIS A 47 25.26 7.12 -9.90
N LYS A 48 25.64 5.84 -10.09
CA LYS A 48 25.62 5.18 -11.41
C LYS A 48 24.21 4.86 -11.90
N TYR A 49 23.25 4.68 -10.97
CA TYR A 49 21.89 4.23 -11.26
C TYR A 49 20.82 5.30 -11.04
N PHE A 50 21.10 6.30 -10.19
CA PHE A 50 20.16 7.34 -9.80
C PHE A 50 20.85 8.69 -9.74
N LYS A 51 20.25 9.71 -10.33
CA LYS A 51 20.79 11.09 -10.37
C LYS A 51 20.91 11.69 -8.96
N ASN A 52 19.97 11.36 -8.09
CA ASN A 52 19.89 11.87 -6.72
C ASN A 52 19.03 10.98 -5.83
N LYS A 53 19.02 11.29 -4.52
CA LYS A 53 18.21 10.60 -3.51
C LYS A 53 16.70 10.65 -3.85
N GLU A 54 16.23 11.73 -4.45
CA GLU A 54 14.83 11.91 -4.79
C GLU A 54 14.36 10.94 -5.86
N GLU A 55 15.14 10.75 -6.94
CA GLU A 55 14.83 9.74 -7.97
C GLU A 55 14.74 8.33 -7.37
N LEU A 56 15.66 8.00 -6.46
CA LEU A 56 15.64 6.72 -5.75
C LEU A 56 14.40 6.57 -4.86
N ALA A 57 14.01 7.62 -4.13
CA ALA A 57 12.81 7.60 -3.28
C ALA A 57 11.53 7.46 -4.13
N GLN A 58 11.44 8.12 -5.29
CA GLN A 58 10.34 7.92 -6.24
C GLN A 58 10.31 6.48 -6.78
N ALA A 59 11.48 5.92 -7.10
CA ALA A 59 11.58 4.53 -7.54
C ALA A 59 11.15 3.56 -6.44
N SER A 60 11.49 3.84 -5.19
CA SER A 60 11.05 3.06 -4.02
C SER A 60 9.53 3.13 -3.81
N LEU A 61 8.91 4.30 -4.00
CA LEU A 61 7.45 4.42 -3.98
C LEU A 61 6.81 3.58 -5.09
N ARG A 62 7.31 3.68 -6.33
CA ARG A 62 6.80 2.85 -7.44
C ARG A 62 6.93 1.36 -7.14
N HIS A 63 8.06 0.94 -6.57
CA HIS A 63 8.26 -0.45 -6.15
C HIS A 63 7.21 -0.90 -5.14
N ALA A 64 6.94 -0.11 -4.10
CA ALA A 64 5.88 -0.41 -3.13
C ALA A 64 4.50 -0.53 -3.78
N LEU A 65 4.20 0.34 -4.75
CA LEU A 65 2.96 0.29 -5.53
C LEU A 65 2.87 -0.94 -6.42
N ASP A 66 3.98 -1.35 -7.03
CA ASP A 66 4.03 -2.55 -7.88
C ASP A 66 3.83 -3.82 -7.06
N LEU A 67 4.41 -3.92 -5.86
CA LEU A 67 4.15 -5.02 -4.93
C LEU A 67 2.66 -5.10 -4.58
N ARG A 68 2.05 -3.97 -4.19
CA ARG A 68 0.61 -3.93 -3.89
C ARG A 68 -0.25 -4.30 -5.09
N ARG A 69 0.13 -3.83 -6.28
CA ARG A 69 -0.58 -4.16 -7.52
C ARG A 69 -0.50 -5.67 -7.83
N GLN A 70 0.64 -6.31 -7.64
CA GLN A 70 0.80 -7.75 -7.84
C GLN A 70 -0.09 -8.55 -6.89
N ASP A 71 -0.06 -8.23 -5.59
CA ASP A 71 -0.92 -8.85 -4.59
C ASP A 71 -2.43 -8.64 -4.92
N PHE A 72 -2.81 -7.46 -5.41
CA PHE A 72 -4.19 -7.19 -5.80
C PHE A 72 -4.62 -8.03 -7.01
N LEU A 73 -3.77 -8.11 -8.04
CA LEU A 73 -4.07 -8.92 -9.22
C LEU A 73 -4.16 -10.40 -8.89
N GLU A 74 -3.33 -10.89 -7.97
CA GLU A 74 -3.41 -12.26 -7.49
C GLU A 74 -4.73 -12.53 -6.79
N ARG A 75 -5.15 -11.68 -5.87
CA ARG A 75 -6.46 -11.77 -5.19
C ARG A 75 -7.63 -11.74 -6.18
N LEU A 76 -7.55 -10.88 -7.19
CA LEU A 76 -8.59 -10.77 -8.21
C LEU A 76 -8.76 -12.04 -9.07
N ARG A 77 -7.73 -12.87 -9.21
CA ARG A 77 -7.84 -14.16 -9.92
C ARG A 77 -8.82 -15.12 -9.27
N PHE A 78 -8.96 -15.02 -7.94
CA PHE A 78 -9.85 -15.87 -7.14
C PHE A 78 -11.16 -15.17 -6.74
N ALA A 79 -11.35 -13.92 -7.12
CA ALA A 79 -12.53 -13.15 -6.78
C ALA A 79 -13.60 -13.28 -7.89
N HIS A 80 -14.61 -14.12 -7.67
CA HIS A 80 -15.68 -14.42 -8.63
C HIS A 80 -16.96 -13.63 -8.37
N THR A 81 -17.18 -13.15 -7.14
CA THR A 81 -18.34 -12.37 -6.73
C THR A 81 -18.00 -10.90 -6.49
N PRO A 82 -19.00 -9.98 -6.53
CA PRO A 82 -18.79 -8.58 -6.16
C PRO A 82 -18.24 -8.41 -4.74
N SER A 83 -18.67 -9.25 -3.78
CA SER A 83 -18.18 -9.23 -2.39
C SER A 83 -16.71 -9.61 -2.29
N GLU A 84 -16.30 -10.68 -2.97
CA GLU A 84 -14.88 -11.08 -3.02
C GLU A 84 -14.00 -10.02 -3.69
N ARG A 85 -14.50 -9.37 -4.75
CA ARG A 85 -13.75 -8.27 -5.40
C ARG A 85 -13.62 -7.05 -4.51
N LEU A 86 -14.69 -6.69 -3.76
CA LEU A 86 -14.63 -5.62 -2.79
C LEU A 86 -13.64 -5.98 -1.67
N TRP A 87 -13.71 -7.23 -1.15
CA TRP A 87 -12.78 -7.70 -0.13
C TRP A 87 -11.33 -7.69 -0.62
N ALA A 88 -11.05 -8.12 -1.85
CA ALA A 88 -9.71 -8.04 -2.43
C ALA A 88 -9.15 -6.60 -2.40
N SER A 89 -10.00 -5.60 -2.69
CA SER A 89 -9.63 -4.19 -2.59
C SER A 89 -9.37 -3.76 -1.15
N ILE A 90 -10.21 -4.16 -0.21
CA ILE A 90 -10.11 -3.84 1.22
C ILE A 90 -8.86 -4.50 1.83
N ALA A 91 -8.67 -5.79 1.61
CA ALA A 91 -7.55 -6.56 2.13
C ALA A 91 -6.20 -5.97 1.71
N LEU A 92 -6.10 -5.42 0.51
CA LEU A 92 -4.90 -4.71 0.05
C LEU A 92 -4.51 -3.52 0.93
N HIS A 93 -5.50 -2.93 1.61
CA HIS A 93 -5.26 -1.80 2.50
C HIS A 93 -5.05 -2.21 3.96
N LEU A 94 -5.74 -3.25 4.43
CA LEU A 94 -5.77 -3.66 5.83
C LEU A 94 -4.87 -4.86 6.16
N HIS A 95 -4.36 -5.58 5.15
CA HIS A 95 -3.48 -6.73 5.39
C HIS A 95 -2.28 -6.35 6.28
N PRO A 96 -1.91 -7.17 7.28
CA PRO A 96 -0.83 -6.89 8.24
C PRO A 96 0.48 -6.44 7.60
N LYS A 97 0.83 -7.02 6.44
CA LYS A 97 2.00 -6.63 5.62
C LYS A 97 2.03 -5.14 5.26
N TYR A 98 0.85 -4.51 5.05
CA TYR A 98 0.71 -3.13 4.61
C TYR A 98 0.35 -2.16 5.74
N LEU A 99 -0.09 -2.69 6.90
CA LEU A 99 -0.29 -1.94 8.14
C LEU A 99 0.87 -2.10 9.13
N GLU A 100 1.93 -2.81 8.75
CA GLU A 100 3.17 -2.85 9.55
C GLU A 100 3.69 -1.42 9.75
N PRO A 101 4.10 -1.05 10.99
CA PRO A 101 4.44 0.34 11.32
C PRO A 101 5.48 0.98 10.42
N GLY A 102 6.53 0.24 10.04
CA GLY A 102 7.57 0.73 9.13
C GLY A 102 7.04 1.00 7.73
N PHE A 103 6.23 0.08 7.17
CA PHE A 103 5.59 0.28 5.88
C PHE A 103 4.66 1.49 5.91
N SER A 104 3.82 1.59 6.94
CA SER A 104 2.86 2.69 7.10
C SER A 104 3.55 4.05 7.21
N ARG A 105 4.64 4.15 8.00
CA ARG A 105 5.45 5.38 8.09
C ARG A 105 6.07 5.75 6.73
N ALA A 106 6.69 4.77 6.05
CA ALA A 106 7.28 5.00 4.73
C ALA A 106 6.22 5.47 3.73
N TRP A 107 5.07 4.82 3.72
CA TRP A 107 3.95 5.18 2.85
C TRP A 107 3.48 6.61 3.08
N VAL A 108 3.11 6.98 4.30
CA VAL A 108 2.62 8.32 4.62
C VAL A 108 3.68 9.38 4.33
N SER A 109 4.95 9.13 4.67
CA SER A 109 6.04 10.05 4.38
C SER A 109 6.26 10.27 2.88
N LEU A 110 6.20 9.21 2.08
CA LEU A 110 6.35 9.30 0.62
C LEU A 110 5.14 10.00 -0.04
N ILE A 111 3.93 9.80 0.49
CA ILE A 111 2.73 10.53 0.04
C ILE A 111 2.82 12.01 0.38
N ALA A 112 3.30 12.36 1.57
CA ALA A 112 3.47 13.76 1.97
C ALA A 112 4.39 14.55 1.02
N GLU A 113 5.38 13.92 0.40
CA GLU A 113 6.21 14.55 -0.64
C GLU A 113 5.40 15.03 -1.84
N GLY A 114 4.21 14.46 -2.07
CA GLY A 114 3.32 14.85 -3.17
C GLY A 114 2.71 16.24 -3.03
N THR A 115 2.69 16.82 -1.84
CA THR A 115 2.25 18.19 -1.61
C THR A 115 3.26 19.20 -2.18
N GLU A 116 4.54 18.86 -2.15
CA GLU A 116 5.64 19.75 -2.52
C GLU A 116 6.18 19.45 -3.93
N LYS A 117 6.10 18.20 -4.39
CA LYS A 117 6.84 17.73 -5.55
C LYS A 117 5.94 17.11 -6.62
N LYS A 118 5.84 17.76 -7.78
CA LYS A 118 5.00 17.31 -8.92
C LYS A 118 5.16 15.84 -9.32
N PRO A 119 6.39 15.23 -9.36
CA PRO A 119 6.54 13.82 -9.73
C PRO A 119 5.83 12.87 -8.78
N TYR A 120 5.88 13.13 -7.46
CA TYR A 120 5.14 12.35 -6.46
C TYR A 120 3.63 12.56 -6.58
N ALA A 121 3.19 13.81 -6.75
CA ALA A 121 1.77 14.15 -6.92
C ALA A 121 1.13 13.35 -8.06
N ARG A 122 1.83 13.16 -9.18
CA ARG A 122 1.34 12.35 -10.32
C ARG A 122 1.16 10.88 -9.95
N ILE A 123 2.15 10.30 -9.25
CA ILE A 123 2.10 8.90 -8.80
C ILE A 123 0.93 8.71 -7.85
N ILE A 124 0.80 9.61 -6.88
CA ILE A 124 -0.24 9.57 -5.84
C ILE A 124 -1.62 9.74 -6.45
N LYS A 125 -1.82 10.70 -7.35
CA LYS A 125 -3.09 10.90 -8.06
C LYS A 125 -3.51 9.64 -8.82
N ALA A 126 -2.57 9.00 -9.52
CA ALA A 126 -2.84 7.77 -10.25
C ALA A 126 -3.20 6.61 -9.31
N LEU A 127 -2.54 6.51 -8.15
CA LEU A 127 -2.84 5.52 -7.12
C LEU A 127 -4.25 5.70 -6.58
N TYR A 128 -4.56 6.87 -6.00
CA TYR A 128 -5.88 7.13 -5.39
C TYR A 128 -7.02 7.01 -6.41
N GLY A 129 -6.79 7.45 -7.66
CA GLY A 129 -7.75 7.28 -8.74
C GLY A 129 -8.03 5.82 -9.06
N ARG A 130 -7.01 4.97 -9.07
CA ARG A 130 -7.14 3.53 -9.30
C ARG A 130 -7.85 2.83 -8.14
N ASP A 131 -7.43 3.10 -6.91
CA ASP A 131 -8.06 2.55 -5.71
C ASP A 131 -9.54 2.93 -5.67
N ARG A 132 -9.87 4.20 -5.94
CA ARG A 132 -11.26 4.66 -6.05
C ARG A 132 -12.05 3.93 -7.13
N SER A 133 -11.46 3.75 -8.32
CA SER A 133 -12.14 3.05 -9.44
C SER A 133 -12.45 1.60 -9.08
N ASN A 134 -11.53 0.91 -8.41
CA ASN A 134 -11.74 -0.47 -7.96
C ASN A 134 -12.87 -0.57 -6.92
N LEU A 135 -12.90 0.34 -5.95
CA LEU A 135 -13.97 0.41 -4.97
C LEU A 135 -15.33 0.69 -5.63
N LEU A 136 -15.39 1.72 -6.48
CA LEU A 136 -16.62 2.09 -7.19
C LEU A 136 -17.16 0.94 -8.06
N TYR A 137 -16.27 0.19 -8.72
CA TYR A 137 -16.66 -0.95 -9.55
C TYR A 137 -17.39 -2.01 -8.73
N SER A 138 -16.82 -2.41 -7.59
CA SER A 138 -17.40 -3.46 -6.74
C SER A 138 -18.65 -2.97 -6.00
N LEU A 139 -18.62 -1.75 -5.47
CA LEU A 139 -19.73 -1.17 -4.70
C LEU A 139 -21.00 -0.96 -5.53
N ARG A 140 -20.88 -0.67 -6.84
CA ARG A 140 -22.04 -0.51 -7.73
C ARG A 140 -22.95 -1.75 -7.80
N MET A 141 -22.42 -2.92 -7.52
CA MET A 141 -23.15 -4.19 -7.50
C MET A 141 -23.70 -4.55 -6.11
N LEU A 142 -23.26 -3.84 -5.08
CA LEU A 142 -23.54 -4.14 -3.68
C LEU A 142 -24.39 -3.08 -2.98
N LEU A 143 -24.54 -1.90 -3.60
CA LEU A 143 -25.20 -0.74 -3.02
C LEU A 143 -26.20 -0.08 -3.97
N HIS A 144 -27.18 0.63 -3.40
CA HIS A 144 -27.99 1.57 -4.17
C HIS A 144 -27.12 2.71 -4.75
N ARG A 145 -27.49 3.21 -5.92
CA ARG A 145 -26.69 4.16 -6.71
C ARG A 145 -26.27 5.41 -5.95
N THR A 146 -27.10 5.90 -5.05
CA THR A 146 -26.86 7.12 -4.25
C THR A 146 -25.72 6.98 -3.26
N ASP A 147 -25.44 5.76 -2.77
CA ASP A 147 -24.51 5.53 -1.64
C ASP A 147 -23.11 5.12 -2.10
N VAL A 148 -22.95 4.69 -3.35
CA VAL A 148 -21.69 4.15 -3.88
C VAL A 148 -20.52 5.13 -3.75
N THR A 149 -20.74 6.39 -4.11
CA THR A 149 -19.70 7.41 -4.09
C THR A 149 -19.27 7.79 -2.67
N ASN A 150 -20.24 7.93 -1.78
CA ASN A 150 -20.01 8.27 -0.38
C ASN A 150 -19.30 7.13 0.35
N THR A 151 -19.74 5.89 0.12
CA THR A 151 -19.10 4.70 0.70
C THR A 151 -17.67 4.54 0.20
N ALA A 152 -17.42 4.71 -1.10
CA ALA A 152 -16.06 4.66 -1.63
C ALA A 152 -15.13 5.72 -0.99
N SER A 153 -15.63 6.93 -0.77
CA SER A 153 -14.89 8.00 -0.10
C SER A 153 -14.64 7.68 1.37
N ALA A 154 -15.65 7.17 2.08
CA ALA A 154 -15.51 6.75 3.48
C ALA A 154 -14.46 5.64 3.63
N LEU A 155 -14.47 4.64 2.74
CA LEU A 155 -13.46 3.59 2.73
C LEU A 155 -12.05 4.13 2.51
N GLN A 156 -11.85 5.06 1.57
CA GLN A 156 -10.53 5.67 1.35
C GLN A 156 -10.04 6.41 2.60
N LEU A 157 -10.90 7.21 3.24
CA LEU A 157 -10.58 7.91 4.49
C LEU A 157 -10.26 6.91 5.62
N PHE A 158 -11.01 5.82 5.72
CA PHE A 158 -10.76 4.77 6.71
C PHE A 158 -9.37 4.14 6.50
N PHE A 159 -8.99 3.79 5.26
CA PHE A 159 -7.69 3.21 4.97
C PHE A 159 -6.54 4.17 5.29
N ASP A 160 -6.68 5.45 4.97
CA ASP A 160 -5.67 6.45 5.29
C ASP A 160 -5.54 6.65 6.82
N GLY A 161 -6.67 6.65 7.54
CA GLY A 161 -6.69 6.66 9.00
C GLY A 161 -5.99 5.46 9.63
N CYS A 162 -6.24 4.25 9.14
CA CYS A 162 -5.57 3.03 9.60
C CYS A 162 -4.04 3.11 9.41
N ARG A 163 -3.59 3.56 8.24
CA ARG A 163 -2.15 3.74 7.97
C ARG A 163 -1.50 4.79 8.85
N TYR A 164 -2.17 5.93 9.03
CA TYR A 164 -1.67 6.96 9.93
C TYR A 164 -1.53 6.42 11.36
N ARG A 165 -2.56 5.73 11.88
CA ARG A 165 -2.53 5.11 13.21
C ARG A 165 -1.43 4.09 13.33
N ALA A 166 -1.31 3.17 12.37
CA ALA A 166 -0.29 2.14 12.35
C ALA A 166 1.15 2.70 12.31
N GLY A 167 1.36 3.79 11.58
CA GLY A 167 2.69 4.39 11.41
C GLY A 167 3.12 5.35 12.52
N PHE A 168 2.18 6.11 13.08
CA PHE A 168 2.52 7.29 13.90
C PHE A 168 1.90 7.30 15.29
N MET A 169 0.88 6.46 15.56
CA MET A 169 0.29 6.39 16.89
C MET A 169 1.00 5.34 17.74
N LYS A 170 1.25 5.68 19.02
CA LYS A 170 1.86 4.73 19.98
C LYS A 170 0.98 3.53 20.28
N ARG A 171 -0.34 3.66 20.07
CA ARG A 171 -1.31 2.57 20.26
C ARG A 171 -1.15 1.59 19.09
N LYS A 172 -0.89 0.33 19.40
CA LYS A 172 -0.82 -0.73 18.40
C LYS A 172 -2.17 -0.83 17.70
N SER A 173 -2.19 -0.56 16.40
CA SER A 173 -3.32 -0.86 15.55
C SER A 173 -3.23 -2.34 15.17
N SER A 174 -4.29 -3.09 15.41
CA SER A 174 -4.37 -4.48 14.95
C SER A 174 -5.04 -4.49 13.58
N ALA A 175 -4.32 -4.94 12.56
CA ALA A 175 -4.90 -5.13 11.23
C ALA A 175 -6.19 -5.98 11.30
N ARG A 176 -6.19 -7.00 12.16
CA ARG A 176 -7.35 -7.85 12.42
C ARG A 176 -8.52 -7.05 12.99
N GLN A 177 -8.29 -6.23 14.02
CA GLN A 177 -9.32 -5.38 14.62
C GLN A 177 -9.86 -4.34 13.64
N GLU A 178 -8.98 -3.66 12.89
CA GLU A 178 -9.38 -2.69 11.86
C GLU A 178 -10.26 -3.35 10.78
N ALA A 179 -9.95 -4.59 10.42
CA ALA A 179 -10.75 -5.35 9.45
C ALA A 179 -12.12 -5.73 10.02
N HIS A 180 -12.20 -6.17 11.28
CA HIS A 180 -13.48 -6.47 11.94
C HIS A 180 -14.35 -5.23 12.11
N ASP A 181 -13.76 -4.09 12.49
CA ASP A 181 -14.49 -2.81 12.59
C ASP A 181 -15.08 -2.39 11.24
N LEU A 182 -14.30 -2.56 10.17
CA LEU A 182 -14.78 -2.28 8.82
C LEU A 182 -15.87 -3.26 8.37
N LEU A 183 -15.74 -4.55 8.65
CA LEU A 183 -16.79 -5.52 8.34
C LEU A 183 -18.09 -5.21 9.08
N HIS A 184 -18.01 -4.79 10.34
CA HIS A 184 -19.17 -4.33 11.09
C HIS A 184 -19.84 -3.14 10.41
N TYR A 185 -19.06 -2.13 9.98
CA TYR A 185 -19.58 -1.01 9.21
C TYR A 185 -20.25 -1.45 7.90
N LEU A 186 -19.60 -2.34 7.13
CA LEU A 186 -20.13 -2.80 5.84
C LEU A 186 -21.42 -3.60 5.99
N LYS A 187 -21.59 -4.40 7.02
CA LYS A 187 -22.86 -5.13 7.28
C LYS A 187 -24.07 -4.20 7.37
N HIS A 188 -23.88 -2.98 7.89
CA HIS A 188 -24.96 -2.00 8.04
C HIS A 188 -25.14 -1.11 6.79
N ASN A 189 -24.04 -0.82 6.08
CA ASN A 189 -24.04 0.17 4.99
C ASN A 189 -23.95 -0.45 3.60
N ALA A 190 -23.71 -1.75 3.50
CA ALA A 190 -23.67 -2.50 2.24
C ALA A 190 -24.39 -3.85 2.42
N PRO A 191 -25.73 -3.86 2.46
CA PRO A 191 -26.53 -5.04 2.85
C PRO A 191 -26.35 -6.23 1.91
N LEU A 192 -25.92 -6.03 0.67
CA LEU A 192 -25.62 -7.11 -0.29
C LEU A 192 -24.17 -7.62 -0.19
N PHE A 193 -23.35 -7.04 0.68
CA PHE A 193 -21.99 -7.50 0.90
C PHE A 193 -21.97 -8.74 1.79
N ASP A 194 -21.47 -9.84 1.24
CA ASP A 194 -21.27 -11.08 2.00
C ASP A 194 -19.95 -10.98 2.81
N ALA A 195 -20.08 -10.78 4.12
CA ALA A 195 -18.93 -10.65 5.01
C ALA A 195 -18.19 -11.98 5.26
N SER A 196 -18.79 -13.13 4.92
CA SER A 196 -18.15 -14.44 5.12
C SER A 196 -16.87 -14.59 4.27
N VAL A 197 -16.83 -13.92 3.11
CA VAL A 197 -15.66 -13.90 2.21
C VAL A 197 -14.38 -13.35 2.87
N ALA A 198 -14.54 -12.55 3.91
CA ALA A 198 -13.44 -11.89 4.62
C ALA A 198 -13.06 -12.60 5.93
N THR A 199 -14.05 -13.19 6.61
CA THR A 199 -13.89 -13.67 7.97
C THR A 199 -12.79 -14.74 8.07
N GLN A 200 -12.80 -15.72 7.17
CA GLN A 200 -11.81 -16.79 7.19
C GLN A 200 -10.37 -16.26 6.98
N GLU A 201 -10.19 -15.31 6.09
CA GLU A 201 -8.87 -14.72 5.84
C GLU A 201 -8.38 -13.92 7.04
N ILE A 202 -9.25 -13.08 7.64
CA ILE A 202 -8.90 -12.25 8.80
C ILE A 202 -8.44 -13.12 9.97
N GLU A 203 -9.07 -14.28 10.19
CA GLU A 203 -8.68 -15.20 11.25
C GLU A 203 -7.26 -15.78 11.10
N THR A 204 -6.73 -15.78 9.87
CA THR A 204 -5.34 -16.18 9.60
C THR A 204 -4.33 -15.07 9.90
N TRP A 205 -4.78 -13.83 10.06
CA TRP A 205 -3.87 -12.70 10.28
C TRP A 205 -3.28 -12.73 11.69
N PRO A 206 -1.99 -12.38 11.85
CA PRO A 206 -1.35 -12.36 13.15
C PRO A 206 -2.04 -11.35 14.08
N GLU A 207 -2.24 -11.75 15.33
CA GLU A 207 -2.60 -10.80 16.37
C GLU A 207 -1.44 -9.84 16.62
N SER A 208 -1.75 -8.58 16.90
CA SER A 208 -0.73 -7.58 17.24
C SER A 208 -0.07 -7.97 18.56
N ARG A 209 1.22 -8.29 18.53
CA ARG A 209 2.03 -8.48 19.72
C ARG A 209 2.34 -7.14 20.39
#